data_65591dcc3c20523890c4b80e6ea14db5
#
_entry.id   65591dcc3c20523890c4b80e6ea14db5
#
_cell.length_a   1.000
_cell.length_b   1.000
_cell.length_c   1.000
_cell.angle_alpha   90.00
_cell.angle_beta   90.00
_cell.angle_gamma   90.00
#
_symmetry.space_group_name_H-M   'P 1'
#
loop_
_entity.id
_entity.type
_entity.pdbx_description
1 polymer ?
#
loop_
_entity_poly.entity_id
_entity_poly.type
_entity_poly.pdbx_seq_one_letter_code
_entity_poly.pdbx_strand_id
1 'polypeptide(L)'
;MSAAHASIQAADASRHVHALADDAFEGREGGRRGGRAAGTYIVGTIEKLGLQPAGDNGTFFQSFGGMRNILALLPGSDPSVAHELVIVGAHYDHVGYGNANNSYGPTGFIHNGADDNASGVAGLIEIAEAFQHLPSRPRRSVLFAFWDGEEKGLLGSYHFLRVRPAVLANYTIAFSVNLDMIGRLRGQRVEVFGTRTSAGLRMAALRANQTVNLELVYDWEITDDSDHYPFIAAEIPTVMFHTGLHDQYHRPSDDTHLINFAGIEPVTRLTLDFVTAIADDPQPARAFRPDCRKESAAQRQALEAPAVAAPMAGGQRPRWGMGTRSDPGEPTAPVIVRVTPGSPMARAGVLLGDRVIAIDGMEIASQADMLAKLAAAEDRVTLEVDRKGRVVRLEPAIEAGVAVETNE
;
A
#
# COMPACT_ATOMS: atom_id res chain seq x y z
N MET A 1 9.48 14.41 -9.05
CA MET A 1 8.76 13.13 -9.39
C MET A 1 9.12 12.59 -10.77
N SER A 2 9.11 13.34 -11.89
CA SER A 2 9.36 12.77 -13.25
C SER A 2 10.70 12.01 -13.37
N ALA A 3 11.82 12.57 -12.88
CA ALA A 3 13.12 11.89 -12.90
C ALA A 3 13.15 10.64 -12.00
N ALA A 4 12.52 10.70 -10.81
CA ALA A 4 12.40 9.57 -9.91
C ALA A 4 11.54 8.44 -10.50
N HIS A 5 10.42 8.76 -11.18
CA HIS A 5 9.65 7.77 -11.92
C HIS A 5 10.43 7.15 -13.08
N ALA A 6 11.23 7.96 -13.77
CA ALA A 6 12.02 7.50 -14.92
C ALA A 6 13.19 6.57 -14.51
N SER A 7 13.68 6.64 -13.27
CA SER A 7 14.72 5.72 -12.77
C SER A 7 14.15 4.32 -12.48
N ILE A 8 12.86 4.20 -12.13
CA ILE A 8 12.22 2.91 -11.89
C ILE A 8 11.98 2.21 -13.23
N GLN A 9 12.71 1.11 -13.49
CA GLN A 9 12.66 0.40 -14.76
C GLN A 9 12.49 -1.11 -14.57
N ALA A 10 11.63 -1.70 -15.39
CA ALA A 10 11.43 -3.14 -15.41
C ALA A 10 12.72 -3.94 -15.65
N ALA A 11 13.68 -3.39 -16.44
CA ALA A 11 14.95 -4.02 -16.71
C ALA A 11 15.85 -4.10 -15.46
N ASP A 12 15.83 -3.06 -14.61
CA ASP A 12 16.62 -3.02 -13.39
C ASP A 12 16.01 -3.94 -12.32
N ALA A 13 14.70 -3.89 -12.14
CA ALA A 13 13.97 -4.85 -11.29
C ALA A 13 14.23 -6.30 -11.74
N SER A 14 14.21 -6.56 -13.05
CA SER A 14 14.53 -7.89 -13.61
C SER A 14 15.93 -8.36 -13.23
N ARG A 15 16.94 -7.47 -13.32
CA ARG A 15 18.32 -7.79 -12.95
C ARG A 15 18.42 -8.20 -11.47
N HIS A 16 17.71 -7.48 -10.58
CA HIS A 16 17.72 -7.77 -9.14
C HIS A 16 16.99 -9.08 -8.82
N VAL A 17 15.82 -9.32 -9.42
CA VAL A 17 15.09 -10.57 -9.21
C VAL A 17 15.90 -11.77 -9.74
N HIS A 18 16.48 -11.70 -10.95
CA HIS A 18 17.31 -12.78 -11.48
C HIS A 18 18.55 -13.05 -10.61
N ALA A 19 19.16 -12.02 -10.03
CA ALA A 19 20.27 -12.21 -9.13
C ALA A 19 19.84 -12.88 -7.82
N LEU A 20 18.76 -12.39 -7.18
CA LEU A 20 18.31 -12.88 -5.88
C LEU A 20 17.66 -14.28 -5.95
N ALA A 21 16.96 -14.58 -7.03
CA ALA A 21 16.32 -15.88 -7.27
C ALA A 21 17.24 -16.88 -8.02
N ASP A 22 18.56 -16.64 -8.07
CA ASP A 22 19.51 -17.58 -8.62
C ASP A 22 19.81 -18.72 -7.63
N ASP A 23 19.97 -19.93 -8.14
CA ASP A 23 20.30 -21.14 -7.35
C ASP A 23 21.57 -20.96 -6.47
N ALA A 24 22.49 -20.07 -6.86
CA ALA A 24 23.67 -19.74 -6.07
C ALA A 24 23.34 -19.15 -4.68
N PHE A 25 22.15 -18.58 -4.50
CA PHE A 25 21.67 -18.12 -3.20
C PHE A 25 20.87 -19.17 -2.42
N GLU A 26 20.78 -20.42 -2.91
CA GLU A 26 20.23 -21.57 -2.18
C GLU A 26 18.85 -21.29 -1.56
N GLY A 27 18.00 -20.51 -2.25
CA GLY A 27 16.69 -20.10 -1.74
C GLY A 27 16.73 -19.18 -0.52
N ARG A 28 17.81 -18.45 -0.32
CA ARG A 28 18.00 -17.34 0.64
C ARG A 28 17.57 -17.61 2.09
N GLU A 29 17.61 -18.87 2.56
CA GLU A 29 17.14 -19.18 3.92
C GLU A 29 17.82 -18.29 4.98
N GLY A 30 17.00 -17.64 5.82
CA GLY A 30 17.43 -16.74 6.87
C GLY A 30 18.46 -17.36 7.83
N GLY A 31 19.59 -16.68 8.05
CA GLY A 31 20.71 -17.14 8.87
C GLY A 31 21.59 -18.22 8.21
N ARG A 32 21.30 -18.66 6.98
CA ARG A 32 22.11 -19.64 6.23
C ARG A 32 23.04 -18.94 5.24
N ARG A 33 23.85 -19.74 4.54
CA ARG A 33 24.85 -19.25 3.58
C ARG A 33 24.19 -18.42 2.48
N GLY A 34 23.14 -18.94 1.87
CA GLY A 34 22.40 -18.27 0.80
C GLY A 34 21.80 -16.94 1.24
N GLY A 35 21.10 -16.89 2.39
CA GLY A 35 20.57 -15.64 2.94
C GLY A 35 21.65 -14.61 3.26
N ARG A 36 22.81 -15.06 3.81
CA ARG A 36 23.96 -14.16 4.02
C ARG A 36 24.54 -13.63 2.73
N ALA A 37 24.62 -14.44 1.68
CA ALA A 37 25.10 -14.01 0.36
C ALA A 37 24.13 -12.99 -0.28
N ALA A 38 22.83 -13.25 -0.22
CA ALA A 38 21.80 -12.31 -0.68
C ALA A 38 21.86 -10.97 0.05
N GLY A 39 22.00 -10.98 1.38
CA GLY A 39 22.19 -9.75 2.14
C GLY A 39 23.46 -8.98 1.75
N THR A 40 24.55 -9.65 1.40
CA THR A 40 25.78 -9.01 0.92
C THR A 40 25.57 -8.40 -0.48
N TYR A 41 24.84 -9.07 -1.36
CA TYR A 41 24.43 -8.52 -2.66
C TYR A 41 23.61 -7.23 -2.51
N ILE A 42 22.60 -7.24 -1.62
CA ILE A 42 21.76 -6.08 -1.36
C ILE A 42 22.61 -4.90 -0.86
N VAL A 43 23.46 -5.12 0.15
CA VAL A 43 24.34 -4.05 0.66
C VAL A 43 25.24 -3.50 -0.42
N GLY A 44 25.90 -4.37 -1.21
CA GLY A 44 26.76 -3.92 -2.33
C GLY A 44 26.02 -3.13 -3.43
N THR A 45 24.68 -3.22 -3.45
CA THR A 45 23.83 -2.43 -4.36
C THR A 45 23.48 -1.08 -3.72
N ILE A 46 22.93 -1.09 -2.49
CA ILE A 46 22.38 0.12 -1.86
C ILE A 46 23.45 1.09 -1.36
N GLU A 47 24.67 0.60 -1.02
CA GLU A 47 25.75 1.48 -0.57
C GLU A 47 26.17 2.49 -1.67
N LYS A 48 25.96 2.15 -2.96
CA LYS A 48 26.24 3.03 -4.11
C LYS A 48 25.22 4.16 -4.24
N LEU A 49 24.08 4.07 -3.55
CA LEU A 49 23.01 5.05 -3.60
C LEU A 49 23.22 6.23 -2.61
N GLY A 50 24.33 6.28 -1.87
CA GLY A 50 24.63 7.37 -0.94
C GLY A 50 23.73 7.39 0.31
N LEU A 51 23.06 6.28 0.62
CA LEU A 51 22.28 6.11 1.85
C LEU A 51 23.19 5.91 3.05
N GLN A 52 22.75 6.34 4.23
CA GLN A 52 23.50 6.18 5.45
C GLN A 52 23.29 4.78 6.05
N PRO A 53 24.35 4.10 6.50
CA PRO A 53 24.21 2.87 7.28
C PRO A 53 23.42 3.11 8.56
N ALA A 54 22.38 2.30 8.79
CA ALA A 54 21.52 2.44 9.96
C ALA A 54 21.45 1.17 10.83
N GLY A 55 22.33 0.21 10.58
CA GLY A 55 22.49 -0.99 11.38
C GLY A 55 23.46 -0.83 12.53
N ASP A 56 23.98 -1.96 13.02
CA ASP A 56 24.90 -2.01 14.16
C ASP A 56 26.29 -1.49 13.81
N ASN A 57 26.91 -0.77 14.74
CA ASN A 57 28.31 -0.33 14.66
C ASN A 57 28.65 0.45 13.38
N GLY A 58 27.70 1.22 12.84
CA GLY A 58 27.93 2.01 11.62
C GLY A 58 27.91 1.20 10.33
N THR A 59 27.40 -0.03 10.36
CA THR A 59 27.16 -0.87 9.17
C THR A 59 25.70 -0.79 8.73
N PHE A 60 25.37 -1.39 7.57
CA PHE A 60 23.97 -1.57 7.17
C PHE A 60 23.30 -2.75 7.90
N PHE A 61 24.05 -3.64 8.54
CA PHE A 61 23.52 -4.84 9.15
C PHE A 61 23.10 -4.62 10.60
N GLN A 62 21.90 -5.08 10.94
CA GLN A 62 21.46 -5.30 12.31
C GLN A 62 21.40 -6.80 12.57
N SER A 63 22.28 -7.30 13.45
CA SER A 63 22.48 -8.75 13.65
C SER A 63 21.63 -9.29 14.79
N PHE A 64 21.02 -10.46 14.59
CA PHE A 64 20.22 -11.17 15.60
C PHE A 64 20.12 -12.68 15.27
N GLY A 65 20.23 -13.54 16.25
CA GLY A 65 19.94 -14.99 16.08
C GLY A 65 20.65 -15.69 14.91
N GLY A 66 21.79 -15.18 14.44
CA GLY A 66 22.48 -15.66 13.24
C GLY A 66 21.98 -15.07 11.92
N MET A 67 20.93 -14.24 11.96
CA MET A 67 20.31 -13.50 10.86
C MET A 67 20.72 -12.02 10.90
N ARG A 68 20.35 -11.25 9.87
CA ARG A 68 20.76 -9.85 9.74
C ARG A 68 19.72 -9.04 8.96
N ASN A 69 18.99 -8.13 9.60
CA ASN A 69 18.31 -7.09 8.85
C ASN A 69 19.32 -6.17 8.14
N ILE A 70 18.91 -5.55 7.04
CA ILE A 70 19.69 -4.51 6.35
C ILE A 70 18.92 -3.21 6.45
N LEU A 71 19.55 -2.18 6.99
CA LEU A 71 18.93 -0.91 7.31
C LEU A 71 19.71 0.24 6.68
N ALA A 72 19.05 1.01 5.80
CA ALA A 72 19.64 2.14 5.10
C ALA A 72 18.78 3.39 5.30
N LEU A 73 19.37 4.46 5.79
CA LEU A 73 18.68 5.71 6.16
C LEU A 73 18.90 6.80 5.13
N LEU A 74 17.82 7.42 4.67
CA LEU A 74 17.79 8.71 4.02
C LEU A 74 17.32 9.76 5.04
N PRO A 75 18.20 10.64 5.56
CA PRO A 75 17.78 11.66 6.52
C PRO A 75 16.79 12.66 5.93
N GLY A 76 15.78 13.01 6.70
CA GLY A 76 14.79 14.02 6.33
C GLY A 76 15.38 15.43 6.22
N SER A 77 14.68 16.30 5.52
CA SER A 77 15.12 17.68 5.25
C SER A 77 14.58 18.71 6.25
N ASP A 78 13.51 18.38 6.98
CA ASP A 78 12.87 19.30 7.93
C ASP A 78 13.28 18.97 9.38
N PRO A 79 14.10 19.83 10.05
CA PRO A 79 14.56 19.57 11.41
C PRO A 79 13.45 19.32 12.43
N SER A 80 12.23 19.81 12.18
CA SER A 80 11.10 19.64 13.09
C SER A 80 10.54 18.22 13.09
N VAL A 81 10.68 17.47 11.99
CA VAL A 81 10.13 16.12 11.81
C VAL A 81 11.14 15.11 11.24
N ALA A 82 12.40 15.50 10.99
CA ALA A 82 13.43 14.61 10.50
C ALA A 82 13.75 13.44 11.45
N HIS A 83 13.34 13.55 12.72
CA HIS A 83 13.43 12.46 13.71
C HIS A 83 12.28 11.45 13.59
N GLU A 84 11.28 11.69 12.75
CA GLU A 84 10.19 10.77 12.44
C GLU A 84 10.58 9.88 11.25
N LEU A 85 10.48 8.55 11.42
CA LEU A 85 10.77 7.56 10.37
C LEU A 85 9.52 7.16 9.63
N VAL A 86 9.61 7.21 8.31
CA VAL A 86 8.76 6.44 7.40
C VAL A 86 9.59 5.24 6.96
N ILE A 87 9.17 4.04 7.34
CA ILE A 87 9.88 2.80 6.99
C ILE A 87 9.28 2.23 5.71
N VAL A 88 10.13 1.82 4.78
CA VAL A 88 9.75 1.03 3.61
C VAL A 88 10.51 -0.27 3.67
N GLY A 89 9.79 -1.40 3.72
CA GLY A 89 10.39 -2.71 3.96
C GLY A 89 9.97 -3.76 2.94
N ALA A 90 10.83 -4.77 2.81
CA ALA A 90 10.59 -6.04 2.14
C ALA A 90 11.49 -7.09 2.78
N HIS A 91 11.01 -8.31 2.99
CA HIS A 91 11.91 -9.38 3.44
C HIS A 91 12.75 -9.91 2.28
N TYR A 92 13.98 -10.35 2.58
CA TYR A 92 14.90 -10.86 1.58
C TYR A 92 15.23 -12.33 1.74
N ASP A 93 14.92 -12.92 2.90
CA ASP A 93 15.01 -14.36 3.10
C ASP A 93 13.88 -15.09 2.37
N HIS A 94 14.04 -16.41 2.24
CA HIS A 94 13.01 -17.32 1.76
C HIS A 94 13.23 -18.70 2.37
N VAL A 95 12.51 -19.72 1.92
CA VAL A 95 12.43 -21.02 2.60
C VAL A 95 13.60 -21.98 2.33
N GLY A 96 14.59 -21.58 1.54
CA GLY A 96 15.77 -22.39 1.28
C GLY A 96 15.46 -23.63 0.43
N TYR A 97 15.80 -24.82 0.96
CA TYR A 97 15.48 -26.09 0.31
C TYR A 97 14.06 -26.59 0.63
N GLY A 98 13.30 -25.85 1.41
CA GLY A 98 11.97 -26.23 1.85
C GLY A 98 11.93 -27.45 2.77
N ASN A 99 10.95 -27.46 3.65
CA ASN A 99 10.65 -28.58 4.53
C ASN A 99 9.13 -28.70 4.76
N ALA A 100 8.69 -29.69 5.53
CA ALA A 100 7.26 -29.92 5.73
C ALA A 100 6.51 -28.77 6.44
N ASN A 101 7.21 -27.83 7.06
CA ASN A 101 6.59 -26.73 7.81
C ASN A 101 6.54 -25.42 7.01
N ASN A 102 7.39 -25.27 5.98
CA ASN A 102 7.54 -24.01 5.27
C ASN A 102 7.46 -24.16 3.73
N SER A 103 7.07 -25.33 3.20
CA SER A 103 6.95 -25.55 1.77
C SER A 103 5.67 -26.32 1.43
N TYR A 104 5.02 -25.91 0.36
CA TYR A 104 3.92 -26.70 -0.25
C TYR A 104 4.41 -27.76 -1.23
N GLY A 105 5.74 -28.03 -1.23
CA GLY A 105 6.39 -29.12 -1.95
C GLY A 105 6.68 -28.83 -3.43
N PRO A 106 7.55 -29.65 -4.01
CA PRO A 106 8.33 -30.69 -3.36
C PRO A 106 9.42 -30.13 -2.44
N THR A 107 9.71 -30.78 -1.31
CA THR A 107 10.76 -30.41 -0.35
C THR A 107 12.13 -30.95 -0.76
N GLY A 108 13.22 -30.35 -0.24
CA GLY A 108 14.61 -30.76 -0.54
C GLY A 108 15.14 -30.24 -1.87
N PHE A 109 14.40 -29.36 -2.54
CA PHE A 109 14.81 -28.62 -3.73
C PHE A 109 14.98 -27.15 -3.38
N ILE A 110 15.78 -26.43 -4.16
CA ILE A 110 15.92 -24.97 -3.99
C ILE A 110 14.57 -24.32 -4.31
N HIS A 111 14.12 -23.48 -3.38
CA HIS A 111 12.96 -22.59 -3.57
C HIS A 111 13.51 -21.20 -3.85
N ASN A 112 13.51 -20.79 -5.10
CA ASN A 112 14.14 -19.52 -5.51
C ASN A 112 13.38 -18.28 -5.05
N GLY A 113 12.05 -18.40 -4.79
CA GLY A 113 11.25 -17.30 -4.25
C GLY A 113 11.38 -16.04 -5.09
N ALA A 114 11.09 -16.14 -6.41
CA ALA A 114 11.26 -15.01 -7.31
C ALA A 114 10.21 -13.93 -7.07
N ASP A 115 8.96 -14.35 -6.81
CA ASP A 115 7.93 -13.41 -6.36
C ASP A 115 8.04 -13.21 -4.85
N ASP A 116 8.19 -14.27 -4.10
CA ASP A 116 8.29 -14.30 -2.65
C ASP A 116 9.76 -14.43 -2.18
N ASN A 117 10.47 -13.35 -1.82
CA ASN A 117 10.08 -11.97 -2.03
C ASN A 117 11.24 -11.21 -2.72
N ALA A 118 11.90 -11.87 -3.71
CA ALA A 118 12.89 -11.15 -4.52
C ALA A 118 12.25 -9.99 -5.31
N SER A 119 10.95 -10.09 -5.65
CA SER A 119 10.22 -9.02 -6.34
C SER A 119 10.06 -7.78 -5.45
N GLY A 120 9.66 -7.96 -4.19
CA GLY A 120 9.54 -6.85 -3.22
C GLY A 120 10.90 -6.22 -2.91
N VAL A 121 11.96 -7.02 -2.78
CA VAL A 121 13.34 -6.52 -2.61
C VAL A 121 13.78 -5.69 -3.81
N ALA A 122 13.52 -6.16 -5.05
CA ALA A 122 13.84 -5.42 -6.26
C ALA A 122 13.09 -4.07 -6.29
N GLY A 123 11.79 -4.07 -6.02
CA GLY A 123 11.01 -2.83 -5.91
C GLY A 123 11.54 -1.88 -4.84
N LEU A 124 11.95 -2.39 -3.68
CA LEU A 124 12.53 -1.58 -2.60
C LEU A 124 13.88 -0.94 -3.00
N ILE A 125 14.73 -1.66 -3.74
CA ILE A 125 15.98 -1.11 -4.29
C ILE A 125 15.67 0.01 -5.29
N GLU A 126 14.74 -0.21 -6.21
CA GLU A 126 14.32 0.80 -7.19
C GLU A 126 13.73 2.05 -6.51
N ILE A 127 12.94 1.89 -5.44
CA ILE A 127 12.45 3.03 -4.64
C ILE A 127 13.63 3.77 -4.00
N ALA A 128 14.57 3.06 -3.41
CA ALA A 128 15.75 3.67 -2.78
C ALA A 128 16.59 4.49 -3.79
N GLU A 129 16.74 3.99 -5.01
CA GLU A 129 17.36 4.72 -6.11
C GLU A 129 16.53 5.94 -6.52
N ALA A 130 15.23 5.77 -6.71
CA ALA A 130 14.33 6.85 -7.12
C ALA A 130 14.34 8.04 -6.13
N PHE A 131 14.50 7.78 -4.83
CA PHE A 131 14.64 8.85 -3.83
C PHE A 131 15.87 9.74 -4.06
N GLN A 132 16.93 9.24 -4.71
CA GLN A 132 18.11 10.05 -5.09
C GLN A 132 17.81 11.00 -6.26
N HIS A 133 16.75 10.73 -7.01
CA HIS A 133 16.29 11.53 -8.16
C HIS A 133 15.13 12.46 -7.85
N LEU A 134 14.68 12.52 -6.58
CA LEU A 134 13.69 13.50 -6.14
C LEU A 134 14.27 14.93 -6.20
N PRO A 135 13.46 15.94 -6.51
CA PRO A 135 13.92 17.34 -6.56
C PRO A 135 14.38 17.86 -5.17
N SER A 136 13.89 17.28 -4.12
CA SER A 136 14.27 17.55 -2.71
C SER A 136 14.08 16.28 -1.88
N ARG A 137 14.87 16.16 -0.81
CA ARG A 137 14.64 15.11 0.18
C ARG A 137 13.32 15.37 0.90
N PRO A 138 12.58 14.31 1.27
CA PRO A 138 11.35 14.46 2.03
C PRO A 138 11.58 15.09 3.39
N ARG A 139 10.53 15.62 4.00
CA ARG A 139 10.59 16.26 5.32
C ARG A 139 10.99 15.27 6.40
N ARG A 140 10.34 14.10 6.46
CA ARG A 140 10.64 12.99 7.37
C ARG A 140 11.76 12.13 6.84
N SER A 141 12.49 11.49 7.73
CA SER A 141 13.49 10.50 7.33
C SER A 141 12.83 9.23 6.78
N VAL A 142 13.45 8.62 5.76
CA VAL A 142 13.01 7.35 5.18
C VAL A 142 14.02 6.26 5.53
N LEU A 143 13.56 5.17 6.12
CA LEU A 143 14.36 3.98 6.40
C LEU A 143 13.98 2.88 5.42
N PHE A 144 14.92 2.47 4.58
CA PHE A 144 14.82 1.28 3.73
C PHE A 144 15.28 0.08 4.54
N ALA A 145 14.36 -0.87 4.76
CA ALA A 145 14.59 -2.02 5.63
C ALA A 145 14.38 -3.33 4.87
N PHE A 146 15.44 -4.12 4.74
CA PHE A 146 15.36 -5.46 4.16
C PHE A 146 15.38 -6.45 5.34
N TRP A 147 14.27 -7.11 5.57
CA TRP A 147 14.07 -7.97 6.72
C TRP A 147 14.64 -9.37 6.49
N ASP A 148 15.24 -9.97 7.53
CA ASP A 148 15.70 -11.37 7.53
C ASP A 148 14.85 -12.18 8.51
N GLY A 149 14.53 -13.41 8.16
CA GLY A 149 13.77 -14.30 9.02
C GLY A 149 12.27 -14.00 9.07
N GLU A 150 11.71 -13.42 8.04
CA GLU A 150 10.26 -13.28 7.84
C GLU A 150 9.62 -14.66 7.82
N GLU A 151 10.14 -15.57 6.98
CA GLU A 151 9.73 -16.96 6.79
C GLU A 151 9.88 -17.87 8.03
N LYS A 152 10.47 -17.32 9.07
CA LYS A 152 10.66 -17.95 10.39
C LYS A 152 9.77 -17.32 11.46
N GLY A 153 8.75 -16.56 11.06
CA GLY A 153 7.79 -15.90 11.93
C GLY A 153 8.13 -14.43 12.20
N LEU A 154 8.41 -13.65 11.15
CA LEU A 154 8.59 -12.20 11.18
C LEU A 154 9.72 -11.75 12.13
N LEU A 155 10.76 -12.59 12.27
CA LEU A 155 11.78 -12.41 13.32
C LEU A 155 12.55 -11.10 13.17
N GLY A 156 12.83 -10.66 11.94
CA GLY A 156 13.61 -9.47 11.67
C GLY A 156 12.88 -8.19 12.02
N SER A 157 11.66 -8.02 11.57
CA SER A 157 10.82 -6.85 11.88
C SER A 157 10.45 -6.78 13.35
N TYR A 158 10.13 -7.92 14.00
CA TYR A 158 9.97 -7.97 15.45
C TYR A 158 11.26 -7.62 16.20
N HIS A 159 12.43 -8.09 15.74
CA HIS A 159 13.69 -7.75 16.37
C HIS A 159 13.96 -6.25 16.28
N PHE A 160 13.78 -5.64 15.13
CA PHE A 160 13.94 -4.20 14.90
C PHE A 160 13.05 -3.37 15.85
N LEU A 161 11.80 -3.75 16.02
CA LEU A 161 10.88 -3.04 16.91
C LEU A 161 11.28 -3.16 18.39
N ARG A 162 11.86 -4.29 18.81
CA ARG A 162 12.30 -4.53 20.20
C ARG A 162 13.65 -3.93 20.50
N VAL A 163 14.58 -3.98 19.56
CA VAL A 163 15.99 -3.60 19.76
C VAL A 163 16.43 -2.76 18.56
N ARG A 164 16.27 -1.43 18.67
CA ARG A 164 16.73 -0.55 17.60
C ARG A 164 18.24 -0.35 17.63
N PRO A 165 18.92 -0.27 16.48
CA PRO A 165 20.31 0.17 16.43
C PRO A 165 20.50 1.55 17.10
N ALA A 166 21.67 1.74 17.70
CA ALA A 166 21.96 2.95 18.48
C ALA A 166 21.77 4.25 17.65
N VAL A 167 22.10 4.22 16.35
CA VAL A 167 21.93 5.36 15.45
C VAL A 167 20.46 5.78 15.29
N LEU A 168 19.51 4.86 15.50
CA LEU A 168 18.08 5.11 15.41
C LEU A 168 17.39 5.30 16.77
N ALA A 169 18.14 5.35 17.87
CA ALA A 169 17.58 5.39 19.24
C ALA A 169 16.70 6.62 19.49
N ASN A 170 16.99 7.76 18.84
CA ASN A 170 16.24 9.01 18.99
C ASN A 170 15.17 9.22 17.91
N TYR A 171 14.96 8.24 17.05
CA TYR A 171 13.89 8.32 16.04
C TYR A 171 12.59 7.71 16.56
N THR A 172 11.47 8.28 16.13
CA THR A 172 10.13 7.71 16.31
C THR A 172 9.63 7.15 14.99
N ILE A 173 8.93 6.01 15.01
CA ILE A 173 8.36 5.47 13.78
C ILE A 173 7.00 6.12 13.56
N ALA A 174 6.89 6.88 12.48
CA ALA A 174 5.66 7.57 12.10
C ALA A 174 4.75 6.71 11.21
N PHE A 175 5.35 5.86 10.38
CA PHE A 175 4.63 5.04 9.40
C PHE A 175 5.49 3.87 8.93
N SER A 176 4.83 2.78 8.47
CA SER A 176 5.50 1.66 7.80
C SER A 176 4.79 1.33 6.47
N VAL A 177 5.58 0.97 5.47
CA VAL A 177 5.10 0.41 4.19
C VAL A 177 5.82 -0.91 3.97
N ASN A 178 5.08 -1.96 3.62
CA ASN A 178 5.64 -3.27 3.29
C ASN A 178 5.40 -3.60 1.82
N LEU A 179 6.39 -4.17 1.16
CA LEU A 179 6.32 -4.72 -0.18
C LEU A 179 6.51 -6.23 -0.09
N ASP A 180 5.49 -6.97 -0.48
CA ASP A 180 5.54 -8.41 -0.47
C ASP A 180 4.84 -8.96 -1.70
N MET A 181 5.52 -9.84 -2.46
CA MET A 181 5.02 -10.48 -3.67
C MET A 181 4.41 -9.48 -4.66
N ILE A 182 5.23 -8.56 -5.19
CA ILE A 182 4.79 -7.53 -6.16
C ILE A 182 5.08 -7.89 -7.63
N GLY A 183 5.63 -9.07 -7.90
CA GLY A 183 6.09 -9.51 -9.21
C GLY A 183 5.05 -10.22 -10.07
N ARG A 184 3.83 -10.46 -9.56
CA ARG A 184 2.79 -11.21 -10.29
C ARG A 184 1.56 -10.37 -10.60
N LEU A 185 1.76 -9.09 -10.95
CA LEU A 185 0.66 -8.20 -11.32
C LEU A 185 -0.20 -8.79 -12.44
N ARG A 186 -1.47 -9.04 -12.14
CA ARG A 186 -2.48 -9.62 -13.05
C ARG A 186 -3.66 -8.66 -13.17
N GLY A 187 -4.12 -8.39 -14.40
CA GLY A 187 -5.27 -7.52 -14.64
C GLY A 187 -5.13 -6.10 -14.07
N GLN A 188 -3.89 -5.61 -13.90
CA GLN A 188 -3.60 -4.31 -13.28
C GLN A 188 -4.11 -4.20 -11.83
N ARG A 189 -4.25 -5.30 -11.11
CA ARG A 189 -4.83 -5.37 -9.78
C ARG A 189 -3.75 -5.48 -8.70
N VAL A 190 -3.79 -4.58 -7.72
CA VAL A 190 -2.95 -4.56 -6.53
C VAL A 190 -3.82 -4.68 -5.29
N GLU A 191 -3.49 -5.58 -4.40
CA GLU A 191 -4.08 -5.72 -3.08
C GLU A 191 -3.38 -4.77 -2.11
N VAL A 192 -4.16 -4.04 -1.33
CA VAL A 192 -3.66 -3.02 -0.40
C VAL A 192 -4.21 -3.32 0.98
N PHE A 193 -3.32 -3.78 1.86
CA PHE A 193 -3.64 -4.12 3.25
C PHE A 193 -3.32 -2.94 4.17
N GLY A 194 -3.93 -2.92 5.35
CA GLY A 194 -3.59 -1.97 6.40
C GLY A 194 -4.12 -0.55 6.22
N THR A 195 -4.88 -0.25 5.17
CA THR A 195 -5.44 1.11 4.96
C THR A 195 -6.39 1.56 6.06
N ARG A 196 -6.81 0.64 6.94
CA ARG A 196 -7.64 0.93 8.11
C ARG A 196 -6.85 1.28 9.37
N THR A 197 -5.52 1.12 9.34
CA THR A 197 -4.63 1.39 10.49
C THR A 197 -4.53 2.87 10.85
N SER A 198 -4.88 3.77 9.94
CA SER A 198 -5.10 5.20 10.20
C SER A 198 -6.19 5.76 9.29
N ALA A 199 -6.80 6.86 9.68
CA ALA A 199 -7.80 7.51 8.84
C ALA A 199 -7.18 8.16 7.60
N GLY A 200 -7.87 8.03 6.45
CA GLY A 200 -7.48 8.67 5.19
C GLY A 200 -6.38 7.95 4.41
N LEU A 201 -5.97 6.72 4.77
CA LEU A 201 -4.93 5.99 4.06
C LEU A 201 -5.39 5.48 2.69
N ARG A 202 -6.68 5.13 2.55
CA ARG A 202 -7.26 4.81 1.24
C ARG A 202 -7.17 5.99 0.29
N MET A 203 -7.48 7.20 0.79
CA MET A 203 -7.34 8.43 0.00
C MET A 203 -5.89 8.74 -0.36
N ALA A 204 -4.95 8.48 0.55
CA ALA A 204 -3.52 8.62 0.25
C ALA A 204 -3.09 7.64 -0.88
N ALA A 205 -3.51 6.38 -0.81
CA ALA A 205 -3.25 5.39 -1.86
C ALA A 205 -3.92 5.77 -3.19
N LEU A 206 -5.17 6.26 -3.17
CA LEU A 206 -5.87 6.74 -4.35
C LEU A 206 -5.11 7.88 -5.04
N ARG A 207 -4.61 8.86 -4.27
CA ARG A 207 -3.83 9.98 -4.81
C ARG A 207 -2.51 9.52 -5.41
N ALA A 208 -1.80 8.63 -4.73
CA ALA A 208 -0.57 8.02 -5.24
C ALA A 208 -0.80 7.21 -6.53
N ASN A 209 -1.97 6.60 -6.67
CA ASN A 209 -2.32 5.78 -7.84
C ASN A 209 -2.66 6.58 -9.10
N GLN A 210 -2.81 7.90 -9.02
CA GLN A 210 -3.24 8.72 -10.19
C GLN A 210 -2.25 8.68 -11.34
N THR A 211 -0.97 8.45 -11.06
CA THR A 211 0.10 8.39 -12.07
C THR A 211 0.15 7.05 -12.80
N VAL A 212 -0.26 5.96 -12.15
CA VAL A 212 -0.17 4.58 -12.68
C VAL A 212 -1.52 3.94 -12.96
N ASN A 213 -2.59 4.41 -12.33
CA ASN A 213 -3.99 4.03 -12.55
C ASN A 213 -4.27 2.52 -12.43
N LEU A 214 -3.70 1.88 -11.42
CA LEU A 214 -3.95 0.47 -11.09
C LEU A 214 -5.34 0.28 -10.47
N GLU A 215 -5.89 -0.93 -10.51
CA GLU A 215 -7.06 -1.31 -9.71
C GLU A 215 -6.59 -1.65 -8.29
N LEU A 216 -7.00 -0.85 -7.29
CA LEU A 216 -6.66 -1.09 -5.90
C LEU A 216 -7.77 -1.86 -5.20
N VAL A 217 -7.43 -3.02 -4.65
CA VAL A 217 -8.33 -3.85 -3.87
C VAL A 217 -7.94 -3.75 -2.41
N TYR A 218 -8.74 -3.01 -1.65
CA TYR A 218 -8.46 -2.76 -0.24
C TYR A 218 -8.91 -3.94 0.62
N ASP A 219 -7.98 -4.60 1.28
CA ASP A 219 -8.30 -5.62 2.27
C ASP A 219 -8.42 -4.99 3.67
N TRP A 220 -9.42 -5.42 4.43
CA TRP A 220 -9.68 -4.93 5.78
C TRP A 220 -9.21 -5.90 6.85
N GLU A 221 -8.92 -7.14 6.48
CA GLU A 221 -8.42 -8.13 7.41
C GLU A 221 -6.97 -7.83 7.77
N ILE A 222 -6.65 -8.00 9.04
CA ILE A 222 -5.30 -7.91 9.54
C ILE A 222 -4.84 -9.34 9.82
N THR A 223 -3.89 -9.80 9.02
CA THR A 223 -3.28 -11.12 9.11
C THR A 223 -1.82 -11.00 9.55
N ASP A 224 -1.30 -12.02 10.21
CA ASP A 224 0.08 -12.07 10.70
C ASP A 224 1.01 -12.81 9.72
N ASP A 225 0.77 -12.58 8.43
CA ASP A 225 1.37 -13.30 7.31
C ASP A 225 2.50 -12.54 6.60
N SER A 226 2.86 -11.34 7.04
CA SER A 226 4.01 -10.58 6.52
C SER A 226 4.46 -9.47 7.47
N ASP A 227 5.59 -8.82 7.17
CA ASP A 227 6.28 -7.80 7.99
C ASP A 227 5.47 -6.51 8.26
N HIS A 228 4.30 -6.34 7.69
CA HIS A 228 3.36 -5.27 8.06
C HIS A 228 2.76 -5.51 9.46
N TYR A 229 2.55 -6.77 9.84
CA TYR A 229 1.86 -7.12 11.09
C TYR A 229 2.58 -6.69 12.37
N PRO A 230 3.91 -6.87 12.55
CA PRO A 230 4.61 -6.38 13.74
C PRO A 230 4.42 -4.89 14.01
N PHE A 231 4.35 -4.06 12.96
CA PHE A 231 4.09 -2.62 13.07
C PHE A 231 2.65 -2.35 13.49
N ILE A 232 1.66 -3.05 12.93
CA ILE A 232 0.26 -2.97 13.37
C ILE A 232 0.12 -3.40 14.83
N ALA A 233 0.81 -4.48 15.24
CA ALA A 233 0.83 -4.95 16.63
C ALA A 233 1.42 -3.90 17.59
N ALA A 234 2.41 -3.12 17.12
CA ALA A 234 3.04 -2.01 17.83
C ALA A 234 2.26 -0.67 17.71
N GLU A 235 1.05 -0.66 17.17
CA GLU A 235 0.20 0.52 16.97
C GLU A 235 0.83 1.60 16.07
N ILE A 236 1.59 1.15 15.08
CA ILE A 236 2.16 2.00 14.04
C ILE A 236 1.30 1.89 12.78
N PRO A 237 0.82 3.03 12.21
CA PRO A 237 0.09 3.01 10.95
C PRO A 237 0.92 2.35 9.85
N THR A 238 0.30 1.43 9.11
CA THR A 238 1.03 0.56 8.17
C THR A 238 0.17 0.25 6.95
N VAL A 239 0.81 0.19 5.77
CA VAL A 239 0.21 -0.29 4.52
C VAL A 239 1.12 -1.33 3.90
N MET A 240 0.55 -2.39 3.30
CA MET A 240 1.26 -3.34 2.46
C MET A 240 0.68 -3.36 1.05
N PHE A 241 1.55 -3.43 0.05
CA PHE A 241 1.19 -3.66 -1.35
C PHE A 241 1.58 -5.07 -1.76
N HIS A 242 0.63 -5.76 -2.41
CA HIS A 242 0.77 -7.17 -2.79
C HIS A 242 0.04 -7.42 -4.11
N THR A 243 0.46 -8.40 -4.93
CA THR A 243 -0.20 -8.70 -6.22
C THR A 243 -1.05 -9.97 -6.21
N GLY A 244 -1.29 -10.52 -5.03
CA GLY A 244 -2.14 -11.69 -4.77
C GLY A 244 -1.37 -13.01 -4.83
N LEU A 245 -1.79 -13.96 -4.00
CA LEU A 245 -1.23 -15.30 -3.95
C LEU A 245 -1.35 -16.03 -5.30
N HIS A 246 -0.47 -17.00 -5.53
CA HIS A 246 -0.44 -17.84 -6.72
C HIS A 246 -0.06 -19.28 -6.38
N ASP A 247 -0.31 -20.20 -7.31
CA ASP A 247 -0.10 -21.65 -7.10
C ASP A 247 1.37 -22.05 -6.85
N GLN A 248 2.32 -21.19 -7.16
CA GLN A 248 3.75 -21.43 -6.96
C GLN A 248 4.26 -20.92 -5.60
N TYR A 249 3.43 -20.23 -4.80
CA TYR A 249 3.80 -19.75 -3.47
C TYR A 249 4.40 -20.87 -2.61
N HIS A 250 5.56 -20.62 -2.00
CA HIS A 250 6.35 -21.58 -1.22
C HIS A 250 6.64 -22.89 -1.93
N ARG A 251 6.91 -22.82 -3.25
CA ARG A 251 7.30 -23.97 -4.09
C ARG A 251 8.58 -23.66 -4.87
N PRO A 252 9.36 -24.71 -5.25
CA PRO A 252 10.51 -24.54 -6.15
C PRO A 252 10.16 -23.91 -7.50
N SER A 253 8.87 -23.91 -7.88
CA SER A 253 8.38 -23.33 -9.13
C SER A 253 8.10 -21.83 -9.05
N ASP A 254 8.28 -21.17 -7.90
CA ASP A 254 8.31 -19.68 -7.83
C ASP A 254 9.65 -19.18 -8.37
N ASP A 255 9.71 -19.01 -9.69
CA ASP A 255 10.94 -18.73 -10.42
C ASP A 255 10.77 -17.56 -11.39
N THR A 256 11.89 -17.00 -11.81
CA THR A 256 12.01 -15.73 -12.55
C THR A 256 11.22 -15.70 -13.86
N HIS A 257 11.07 -16.84 -14.56
CA HIS A 257 10.33 -16.92 -15.82
C HIS A 257 8.81 -16.65 -15.67
N LEU A 258 8.29 -16.63 -14.44
CA LEU A 258 6.91 -16.35 -14.12
C LEU A 258 6.65 -14.91 -13.70
N ILE A 259 7.70 -14.12 -13.53
CA ILE A 259 7.59 -12.74 -13.05
C ILE A 259 7.15 -11.79 -14.17
N ASN A 260 6.18 -10.96 -13.85
CA ASN A 260 5.75 -9.84 -14.69
C ASN A 260 6.61 -8.60 -14.39
N PHE A 261 7.81 -8.53 -14.95
CA PHE A 261 8.73 -7.43 -14.70
C PHE A 261 8.14 -6.06 -15.09
N ALA A 262 7.38 -6.00 -16.18
CA ALA A 262 6.67 -4.78 -16.56
C ALA A 262 5.58 -4.39 -15.54
N GLY A 263 5.08 -5.35 -14.78
CA GLY A 263 4.11 -5.13 -13.70
C GLY A 263 4.75 -4.65 -12.40
N ILE A 264 6.01 -4.99 -12.11
CA ILE A 264 6.73 -4.48 -10.94
C ILE A 264 6.85 -2.95 -11.01
N GLU A 265 7.17 -2.41 -12.18
CA GLU A 265 7.39 -0.98 -12.38
C GLU A 265 6.21 -0.10 -11.89
N PRO A 266 4.94 -0.28 -12.32
CA PRO A 266 3.83 0.54 -11.84
C PRO A 266 3.52 0.32 -10.35
N VAL A 267 3.72 -0.88 -9.78
CA VAL A 267 3.54 -1.11 -8.33
C VAL A 267 4.61 -0.35 -7.55
N THR A 268 5.85 -0.38 -8.01
CA THR A 268 6.97 0.37 -7.40
C THR A 268 6.75 1.88 -7.48
N ARG A 269 6.25 2.41 -8.60
CA ARG A 269 5.90 3.84 -8.75
C ARG A 269 4.75 4.25 -7.85
N LEU A 270 3.70 3.42 -7.74
CA LEU A 270 2.63 3.63 -6.76
C LEU A 270 3.18 3.75 -5.34
N THR A 271 4.07 2.82 -4.97
CA THR A 271 4.69 2.82 -3.65
C THR A 271 5.58 4.04 -3.42
N LEU A 272 6.39 4.44 -4.42
CA LEU A 272 7.20 5.66 -4.35
C LEU A 272 6.34 6.89 -4.10
N ASP A 273 5.26 7.06 -4.86
CA ASP A 273 4.35 8.22 -4.72
C ASP A 273 3.66 8.20 -3.35
N PHE A 274 3.23 7.02 -2.89
CA PHE A 274 2.62 6.86 -1.57
C PHE A 274 3.60 7.21 -0.45
N VAL A 275 4.80 6.63 -0.46
CA VAL A 275 5.84 6.88 0.56
C VAL A 275 6.26 8.35 0.57
N THR A 276 6.46 8.94 -0.61
CA THR A 276 6.81 10.37 -0.72
C THR A 276 5.72 11.25 -0.13
N ALA A 277 4.45 10.96 -0.44
CA ALA A 277 3.33 11.72 0.11
C ALA A 277 3.23 11.62 1.64
N ILE A 278 3.50 10.45 2.23
CA ILE A 278 3.53 10.26 3.69
C ILE A 278 4.74 10.98 4.31
N ALA A 279 5.92 10.87 3.69
CA ALA A 279 7.14 11.46 4.22
C ALA A 279 7.17 12.99 4.12
N ASP A 280 6.50 13.56 3.12
CA ASP A 280 6.37 15.01 2.92
C ASP A 280 5.11 15.64 3.55
N ASP A 281 4.22 14.83 4.16
CA ASP A 281 2.96 15.34 4.73
C ASP A 281 3.28 16.47 5.77
N PRO A 282 2.77 17.70 5.57
CA PRO A 282 2.99 18.79 6.51
C PRO A 282 2.25 18.61 7.84
N GLN A 283 1.28 17.71 7.88
CA GLN A 283 0.51 17.42 9.09
C GLN A 283 1.35 16.57 10.07
N PRO A 284 1.00 16.55 11.35
CA PRO A 284 1.58 15.63 12.32
C PRO A 284 1.49 14.17 11.86
N ALA A 285 2.37 13.31 12.39
CA ALA A 285 2.33 11.88 12.13
C ALA A 285 0.90 11.33 12.37
N ARG A 286 0.46 10.45 11.47
CA ARG A 286 -0.89 9.90 11.51
C ARG A 286 -1.08 9.05 12.76
N ALA A 287 -2.18 9.26 13.49
CA ALA A 287 -2.51 8.45 14.64
C ALA A 287 -2.95 7.03 14.20
N PHE A 288 -2.48 6.03 14.92
CA PHE A 288 -2.99 4.67 14.76
C PHE A 288 -4.46 4.59 15.17
N ARG A 289 -5.24 3.82 14.42
CA ARG A 289 -6.67 3.62 14.63
C ARG A 289 -6.94 2.20 15.15
N PRO A 290 -7.09 2.00 16.48
CA PRO A 290 -7.20 0.67 17.09
C PRO A 290 -8.40 -0.15 16.59
N ASP A 291 -9.47 0.52 16.13
CA ASP A 291 -10.67 -0.16 15.63
C ASP A 291 -10.40 -1.01 14.38
N CYS A 292 -9.30 -0.76 13.65
CA CYS A 292 -8.91 -1.60 12.51
C CYS A 292 -8.78 -3.08 12.88
N ARG A 293 -8.38 -3.39 14.12
CA ARG A 293 -8.25 -4.78 14.62
C ARG A 293 -9.58 -5.54 14.73
N LYS A 294 -10.70 -4.82 14.68
CA LYS A 294 -12.06 -5.39 14.77
C LYS A 294 -12.76 -5.39 13.42
N GLU A 295 -12.18 -4.73 12.45
CA GLU A 295 -12.74 -4.60 11.11
C GLU A 295 -12.38 -5.83 10.27
N SER A 296 -13.36 -6.33 9.53
CA SER A 296 -13.26 -7.55 8.75
C SER A 296 -13.99 -7.38 7.42
N ALA A 297 -13.88 -8.37 6.55
CA ALA A 297 -14.66 -8.45 5.32
C ALA A 297 -16.17 -8.30 5.58
N ALA A 298 -16.68 -8.84 6.70
CA ALA A 298 -18.09 -8.71 7.08
C ALA A 298 -18.48 -7.26 7.43
N GLN A 299 -17.64 -6.54 8.20
CA GLN A 299 -17.89 -5.12 8.48
C GLN A 299 -17.78 -4.27 7.22
N ARG A 300 -16.84 -4.58 6.32
CA ARG A 300 -16.78 -3.93 5.00
C ARG A 300 -18.07 -4.15 4.22
N GLN A 301 -18.53 -5.39 4.11
CA GLN A 301 -19.77 -5.71 3.43
C GLN A 301 -20.96 -4.98 4.04
N ALA A 302 -21.03 -4.89 5.38
CA ALA A 302 -22.09 -4.15 6.07
C ALA A 302 -22.05 -2.64 5.80
N LEU A 303 -20.83 -2.04 5.74
CA LEU A 303 -20.66 -0.63 5.40
C LEU A 303 -21.07 -0.35 3.95
N GLU A 304 -20.71 -1.20 3.01
CA GLU A 304 -20.95 -1.04 1.57
C GLU A 304 -22.31 -1.59 1.14
N ALA A 305 -23.05 -2.27 2.04
CA ALA A 305 -24.34 -2.87 1.73
C ALA A 305 -25.37 -1.82 1.23
N PRO A 306 -26.17 -2.17 0.21
CA PRO A 306 -27.22 -1.30 -0.29
C PRO A 306 -28.17 -0.88 0.82
N ALA A 307 -28.45 0.42 0.90
CA ALA A 307 -29.43 0.96 1.85
C ALA A 307 -30.83 0.99 1.21
N VAL A 308 -31.83 0.46 1.93
CA VAL A 308 -33.23 0.64 1.56
C VAL A 308 -33.60 2.13 1.71
N ALA A 309 -34.33 2.68 0.76
CA ALA A 309 -34.84 4.04 0.87
C ALA A 309 -35.75 4.14 2.11
N ALA A 310 -35.34 4.95 3.08
CA ALA A 310 -36.27 5.32 4.15
C ALA A 310 -37.43 6.12 3.52
N PRO A 311 -38.70 5.85 3.90
CA PRO A 311 -39.81 6.68 3.47
C PRO A 311 -39.56 8.13 3.93
N MET A 312 -39.37 9.04 2.99
CA MET A 312 -39.28 10.45 3.34
C MET A 312 -40.68 11.02 3.60
N ALA A 313 -40.83 11.77 4.69
CA ALA A 313 -42.07 12.47 4.97
C ALA A 313 -42.43 13.36 3.76
N GLY A 314 -43.63 13.20 3.21
CA GLY A 314 -44.12 13.99 2.08
C GLY A 314 -43.77 13.44 0.69
N GLY A 315 -43.26 12.20 0.56
CA GLY A 315 -43.02 11.58 -0.78
C GLY A 315 -41.92 12.21 -1.63
N GLN A 316 -41.15 13.16 -1.09
CA GLN A 316 -40.06 13.80 -1.82
C GLN A 316 -38.91 12.84 -2.06
N ARG A 317 -38.48 12.70 -3.31
CA ARG A 317 -37.27 11.96 -3.66
C ARG A 317 -36.04 12.85 -3.47
N PRO A 318 -34.90 12.31 -3.00
CA PRO A 318 -33.67 13.10 -2.99
C PRO A 318 -33.39 13.68 -4.39
N ARG A 319 -33.14 14.96 -4.47
CA ARG A 319 -32.95 15.70 -5.74
C ARG A 319 -31.99 15.01 -6.70
N TRP A 320 -30.86 14.50 -6.18
CA TRP A 320 -29.81 13.83 -6.95
C TRP A 320 -30.01 12.32 -7.06
N GLY A 321 -30.81 11.71 -6.18
CA GLY A 321 -31.17 10.28 -6.20
C GLY A 321 -30.05 9.35 -5.71
N MET A 322 -29.22 9.78 -4.78
CA MET A 322 -28.26 8.89 -4.10
C MET A 322 -28.39 8.95 -2.58
N GLY A 323 -27.87 7.92 -1.93
CA GLY A 323 -27.67 7.88 -0.48
C GLY A 323 -26.26 7.38 -0.16
N THR A 324 -25.66 7.96 0.86
CA THR A 324 -24.31 7.65 1.29
C THR A 324 -24.26 7.24 2.75
N ARG A 325 -23.15 6.60 3.14
CA ARG A 325 -22.83 6.23 4.52
C ARG A 325 -21.43 6.72 4.84
N SER A 326 -21.26 7.30 6.05
CA SER A 326 -19.93 7.69 6.56
C SER A 326 -19.09 6.47 6.85
N ASP A 327 -17.79 6.58 6.62
CA ASP A 327 -16.79 5.59 6.97
C ASP A 327 -15.78 6.20 7.96
N PRO A 328 -15.69 5.72 9.21
CA PRO A 328 -14.75 6.26 10.18
C PRO A 328 -13.27 6.14 9.77
N GLY A 329 -12.93 5.16 8.93
CA GLY A 329 -11.57 5.01 8.38
C GLY A 329 -11.29 5.95 7.20
N GLU A 330 -12.35 6.46 6.55
CA GLU A 330 -12.25 7.37 5.40
C GLU A 330 -13.31 8.49 5.53
N PRO A 331 -13.16 9.38 6.50
CA PRO A 331 -14.19 10.38 6.81
C PRO A 331 -14.45 11.36 5.67
N THR A 332 -13.46 11.56 4.79
CA THR A 332 -13.54 12.44 3.61
C THR A 332 -14.01 11.72 2.34
N ALA A 333 -14.36 10.43 2.42
CA ALA A 333 -14.78 9.63 1.27
C ALA A 333 -16.00 8.75 1.62
N PRO A 334 -17.20 9.35 1.84
CA PRO A 334 -18.41 8.60 2.14
C PRO A 334 -18.77 7.64 1.00
N VAL A 335 -19.18 6.42 1.37
CA VAL A 335 -19.54 5.37 0.41
C VAL A 335 -20.97 5.52 -0.07
N ILE A 336 -21.19 5.36 -1.38
CA ILE A 336 -22.52 5.36 -1.99
C ILE A 336 -23.18 3.99 -1.75
N VAL A 337 -24.27 4.01 -1.00
CA VAL A 337 -25.02 2.79 -0.62
C VAL A 337 -26.40 2.74 -1.24
N ARG A 338 -26.82 3.78 -1.95
CA ARG A 338 -28.07 3.82 -2.73
C ARG A 338 -27.94 4.69 -3.95
N VAL A 339 -28.42 4.18 -5.08
CA VAL A 339 -28.60 4.94 -6.32
C VAL A 339 -30.03 4.68 -6.79
N THR A 340 -30.85 5.73 -6.89
CA THR A 340 -32.26 5.63 -7.31
C THR A 340 -32.31 5.45 -8.82
N PRO A 341 -32.97 4.41 -9.35
CA PRO A 341 -33.10 4.23 -10.80
C PRO A 341 -33.73 5.44 -11.48
N GLY A 342 -33.21 5.82 -12.64
CA GLY A 342 -33.66 6.98 -13.40
C GLY A 342 -33.30 8.35 -12.80
N SER A 343 -32.58 8.40 -11.69
CA SER A 343 -32.11 9.65 -11.10
C SER A 343 -30.95 10.27 -11.86
N PRO A 344 -30.63 11.57 -11.64
CA PRO A 344 -29.44 12.20 -12.21
C PRO A 344 -28.15 11.42 -11.95
N MET A 345 -27.96 10.90 -10.72
CA MET A 345 -26.79 10.09 -10.38
C MET A 345 -26.75 8.76 -11.14
N ALA A 346 -27.92 8.09 -11.28
CA ALA A 346 -27.99 6.83 -12.04
C ALA A 346 -27.65 7.03 -13.52
N ARG A 347 -28.21 8.09 -14.15
CA ARG A 347 -27.94 8.41 -15.56
C ARG A 347 -26.47 8.77 -15.81
N ALA A 348 -25.83 9.41 -14.85
CA ALA A 348 -24.40 9.74 -14.92
C ALA A 348 -23.47 8.54 -14.70
N GLY A 349 -23.99 7.35 -14.34
CA GLY A 349 -23.19 6.16 -14.15
C GLY A 349 -22.56 6.01 -12.78
N VAL A 350 -23.14 6.65 -11.75
CA VAL A 350 -22.78 6.42 -10.34
C VAL A 350 -23.15 5.00 -9.95
N LEU A 351 -22.27 4.31 -9.27
CA LEU A 351 -22.44 2.92 -8.83
C LEU A 351 -22.48 2.80 -7.31
N LEU A 352 -23.08 1.71 -6.82
CA LEU A 352 -22.94 1.31 -5.42
C LEU A 352 -21.49 0.95 -5.12
N GLY A 353 -21.00 1.38 -3.95
CA GLY A 353 -19.62 1.18 -3.54
C GLY A 353 -18.65 2.27 -4.01
N ASP A 354 -19.04 3.15 -4.95
CA ASP A 354 -18.28 4.36 -5.24
C ASP A 354 -18.13 5.21 -3.96
N ARG A 355 -17.01 5.90 -3.82
CA ARG A 355 -16.81 6.85 -2.72
C ARG A 355 -16.67 8.25 -3.27
N VAL A 356 -17.49 9.16 -2.79
CA VAL A 356 -17.46 10.57 -3.24
C VAL A 356 -16.22 11.24 -2.66
N ILE A 357 -15.40 11.84 -3.50
CA ILE A 357 -14.13 12.48 -3.08
C ILE A 357 -14.09 13.98 -3.39
N ALA A 358 -14.77 14.43 -4.45
CA ALA A 358 -14.90 15.85 -4.77
C ALA A 358 -16.23 16.18 -5.47
N ILE A 359 -16.68 17.42 -5.34
CA ILE A 359 -17.82 18.00 -6.04
C ILE A 359 -17.37 19.33 -6.63
N ASP A 360 -17.57 19.50 -7.94
CA ASP A 360 -17.16 20.71 -8.72
C ASP A 360 -15.68 21.08 -8.47
N GLY A 361 -14.79 20.05 -8.42
CA GLY A 361 -13.37 20.20 -8.18
C GLY A 361 -12.99 20.54 -6.73
N MET A 362 -13.96 20.64 -5.82
CA MET A 362 -13.71 20.87 -4.40
C MET A 362 -13.75 19.54 -3.63
N GLU A 363 -12.63 19.18 -3.00
CA GLU A 363 -12.59 18.03 -2.11
C GLU A 363 -13.65 18.14 -1.01
N ILE A 364 -14.19 17.02 -0.58
CA ILE A 364 -15.16 16.98 0.52
C ILE A 364 -14.45 16.68 1.85
N ALA A 365 -14.85 17.40 2.89
CA ALA A 365 -14.28 17.24 4.22
C ALA A 365 -15.03 16.17 5.05
N SER A 366 -16.29 15.89 4.70
CA SER A 366 -17.14 14.93 5.41
C SER A 366 -18.41 14.63 4.60
N GLN A 367 -19.19 13.63 5.05
CA GLN A 367 -20.52 13.38 4.49
C GLN A 367 -21.46 14.61 4.62
N ALA A 368 -21.38 15.35 5.73
CA ALA A 368 -22.19 16.54 5.92
C ALA A 368 -21.81 17.66 4.94
N ASP A 369 -20.51 17.88 4.72
CA ASP A 369 -20.00 18.83 3.72
C ASP A 369 -20.44 18.45 2.30
N MET A 370 -20.34 17.16 1.95
CA MET A 370 -20.84 16.64 0.68
C MET A 370 -22.33 16.96 0.47
N LEU A 371 -23.16 16.70 1.49
CA LEU A 371 -24.60 16.96 1.41
C LEU A 371 -24.88 18.46 1.27
N ALA A 372 -24.13 19.33 1.96
CA ALA A 372 -24.27 20.77 1.83
C ALA A 372 -23.90 21.27 0.43
N LYS A 373 -22.78 20.77 -0.15
CA LYS A 373 -22.39 21.09 -1.53
C LYS A 373 -23.45 20.66 -2.55
N LEU A 374 -23.99 19.45 -2.41
CA LEU A 374 -25.07 18.97 -3.30
C LEU A 374 -26.39 19.73 -3.13
N ALA A 375 -26.71 20.22 -1.93
CA ALA A 375 -27.89 21.03 -1.69
C ALA A 375 -27.76 22.43 -2.31
N ALA A 376 -26.57 23.01 -2.30
CA ALA A 376 -26.27 24.32 -2.89
C ALA A 376 -26.10 24.27 -4.41
N ALA A 377 -25.85 23.11 -4.99
CA ALA A 377 -25.60 22.96 -6.41
C ALA A 377 -26.86 23.28 -7.24
N GLU A 378 -26.67 23.88 -8.41
CA GLU A 378 -27.71 24.09 -9.40
C GLU A 378 -28.12 22.76 -10.08
N ASP A 379 -28.52 22.77 -11.33
CA ASP A 379 -29.04 21.58 -12.02
C ASP A 379 -27.96 20.67 -12.59
N ARG A 380 -26.70 20.97 -12.39
CA ARG A 380 -25.56 20.16 -12.83
C ARG A 380 -24.44 20.21 -11.79
N VAL A 381 -23.73 19.10 -11.62
CA VAL A 381 -22.51 19.03 -10.82
C VAL A 381 -21.47 18.17 -11.52
N THR A 382 -20.21 18.40 -11.23
CA THR A 382 -19.14 17.43 -11.50
C THR A 382 -18.88 16.65 -10.22
N LEU A 383 -19.04 15.33 -10.30
CA LEU A 383 -18.78 14.42 -9.17
C LEU A 383 -17.51 13.63 -9.46
N GLU A 384 -16.55 13.68 -8.57
CA GLU A 384 -15.40 12.77 -8.61
C GLU A 384 -15.59 11.68 -7.55
N VAL A 385 -15.39 10.42 -7.96
CA VAL A 385 -15.51 9.26 -7.07
C VAL A 385 -14.27 8.38 -7.14
N ASP A 386 -13.91 7.79 -6.00
CA ASP A 386 -13.02 6.63 -5.96
C ASP A 386 -13.84 5.38 -6.33
N ARG A 387 -13.48 4.78 -7.45
CA ARG A 387 -13.99 3.48 -7.91
C ARG A 387 -12.83 2.50 -8.01
N LYS A 388 -12.68 1.64 -7.01
CA LYS A 388 -11.61 0.64 -6.95
C LYS A 388 -10.20 1.24 -7.09
N GLY A 389 -9.92 2.32 -6.37
CA GLY A 389 -8.62 2.98 -6.39
C GLY A 389 -8.35 3.86 -7.61
N ARG A 390 -9.36 4.11 -8.46
CA ARG A 390 -9.29 5.00 -9.62
C ARG A 390 -10.24 6.18 -9.45
N VAL A 391 -9.79 7.36 -9.82
CA VAL A 391 -10.67 8.54 -9.86
C VAL A 391 -11.53 8.49 -11.12
N VAL A 392 -12.84 8.47 -10.92
CA VAL A 392 -13.83 8.53 -12.01
C VAL A 392 -14.59 9.85 -11.91
N ARG A 393 -14.57 10.63 -12.98
CA ARG A 393 -15.31 11.88 -13.10
C ARG A 393 -16.66 11.65 -13.79
N LEU A 394 -17.72 12.10 -13.16
CA LEU A 394 -19.11 11.94 -13.59
C LEU A 394 -19.80 13.30 -13.61
N GLU A 395 -20.81 13.48 -14.48
CA GLU A 395 -21.53 14.74 -14.65
C GLU A 395 -23.05 14.56 -14.48
N PRO A 396 -23.54 14.33 -13.24
CA PRO A 396 -24.97 14.28 -12.97
C PRO A 396 -25.65 15.60 -13.33
N ALA A 397 -26.78 15.49 -14.06
CA ALA A 397 -27.59 16.65 -14.43
C ALA A 397 -29.07 16.39 -14.17
N ILE A 398 -29.78 17.42 -13.66
CA ILE A 398 -31.22 17.46 -13.53
C ILE A 398 -31.74 18.05 -14.84
N GLU A 399 -32.47 17.24 -15.60
CA GLU A 399 -33.09 17.72 -16.84
C GLU A 399 -34.30 18.63 -16.54
N ALA A 400 -34.28 19.84 -17.07
CA ALA A 400 -35.44 20.71 -17.01
C ALA A 400 -36.61 20.05 -17.80
N GLY A 401 -37.64 19.61 -17.10
CA GLY A 401 -38.91 19.23 -17.74
C GLY A 401 -39.34 17.75 -17.73
N VAL A 402 -38.64 16.86 -17.06
CA VAL A 402 -39.22 15.54 -16.79
C VAL A 402 -40.07 15.61 -15.51
N ALA A 403 -41.29 16.11 -15.64
CA ALA A 403 -42.37 15.83 -14.70
C ALA A 403 -42.52 14.29 -14.68
N VAL A 404 -42.18 13.66 -13.55
CA VAL A 404 -42.45 12.24 -13.35
C VAL A 404 -43.95 12.08 -13.42
N GLU A 405 -44.49 11.47 -14.50
CA GLU A 405 -45.86 11.00 -14.52
C GLU A 405 -46.11 10.16 -13.30
N THR A 406 -46.93 10.65 -12.42
CA THR A 406 -47.54 9.88 -11.33
C THR A 406 -48.54 8.95 -11.99
N ASN A 407 -48.17 7.70 -12.26
CA ASN A 407 -49.15 6.66 -12.48
C ASN A 407 -49.88 6.44 -11.16
N GLU A 408 -51.16 6.80 -11.16
CA GLU A 408 -52.15 6.46 -10.14
C GLU A 408 -52.31 4.94 -10.01
#